data_a52fc1376d15d28393944faf928bbc7f
#
_entry.id   a52fc1376d15d28393944faf928bbc7f
#
_cell.length_a   1.000
_cell.length_b   1.000
_cell.length_c   1.000
_cell.angle_alpha   90.00
_cell.angle_beta   90.00
_cell.angle_gamma   90.00
#
_symmetry.space_group_name_H-M   'P 1'
#
loop_
_entity.id
_entity.type
_entity.pdbx_description
1 polymer ?
#
loop_
_entity_poly.entity_id
_entity_poly.type
_entity_poly.pdbx_seq_one_letter_code
_entity_poly.pdbx_strand_id
1 'polypeptide(L)'
;MKPLSLYHPALYWLRVWQKRLFRHIAWHCSSKRYARPATTSERLPYRYLKHTSKLIRKLGDSDLALQHNKVINLKLAVAAIDGVTIAPGEYFSFCRLVGRPTRQRGYVEGMELSFGEARTGIGGGICQLSNLIHWMAIHSPLVVIERANHSFDPFPDDGRVLPFGSGAAIFYNYIDLVLHNSTDRSFQLKLKVGETQLEGELLCDRERAY
;
A
#
# COMPACT_ATOMS: atom_id res chain seq x y z
N MET A 1 21.09 -14.60 -13.77
CA MET A 1 20.49 -15.96 -13.59
C MET A 1 19.13 -15.79 -12.92
N LYS A 2 18.07 -16.37 -13.49
CA LYS A 2 16.75 -16.39 -12.83
C LYS A 2 16.84 -17.29 -11.59
N PRO A 3 16.25 -16.90 -10.44
CA PRO A 3 16.31 -17.71 -9.23
C PRO A 3 15.62 -19.07 -9.44
N LEU A 4 16.19 -20.13 -8.90
CA LEU A 4 15.69 -21.51 -8.98
C LEU A 4 14.21 -21.66 -8.57
N SER A 5 13.73 -20.78 -7.69
CA SER A 5 12.32 -20.73 -7.27
C SER A 5 11.32 -20.42 -8.40
N LEU A 6 11.79 -19.93 -9.57
CA LEU A 6 10.93 -19.71 -10.74
C LEU A 6 10.74 -20.98 -11.58
N TYR A 7 11.55 -22.01 -11.37
CA TYR A 7 11.50 -23.26 -12.15
C TYR A 7 10.63 -24.34 -11.53
N HIS A 8 10.29 -24.20 -10.22
CA HIS A 8 9.46 -25.21 -9.54
C HIS A 8 8.47 -24.57 -8.57
N PRO A 9 7.14 -24.80 -8.73
CA PRO A 9 6.12 -24.17 -7.89
C PRO A 9 6.31 -24.38 -6.38
N ALA A 10 6.76 -25.57 -5.96
CA ALA A 10 6.99 -25.84 -4.54
C ALA A 10 8.13 -24.99 -3.97
N LEU A 11 9.23 -24.77 -4.71
CA LEU A 11 10.34 -23.92 -4.30
C LEU A 11 9.91 -22.44 -4.22
N TYR A 12 9.04 -22.01 -5.12
CA TYR A 12 8.45 -20.67 -5.06
C TYR A 12 7.64 -20.48 -3.77
N TRP A 13 6.73 -21.41 -3.44
CA TRP A 13 5.92 -21.33 -2.23
C TRP A 13 6.75 -21.43 -0.94
N LEU A 14 7.78 -22.28 -0.92
CA LEU A 14 8.73 -22.36 0.18
C LEU A 14 9.44 -21.01 0.39
N ARG A 15 9.87 -20.35 -0.69
CA ARG A 15 10.50 -19.03 -0.64
C ARG A 15 9.54 -17.95 -0.13
N VAL A 16 8.28 -17.97 -0.58
CA VAL A 16 7.23 -17.06 -0.10
C VAL A 16 7.02 -17.25 1.40
N TRP A 17 6.88 -18.52 1.85
CA TRP A 17 6.71 -18.85 3.26
C TRP A 17 7.91 -18.39 4.11
N GLN A 18 9.12 -18.70 3.68
CA GLN A 18 10.36 -18.27 4.34
C GLN A 18 10.41 -16.74 4.49
N LYS A 19 10.13 -15.98 3.43
CA LYS A 19 10.14 -14.53 3.49
C LYS A 19 9.06 -13.98 4.44
N ARG A 20 7.87 -14.56 4.43
CA ARG A 20 6.80 -14.21 5.36
C ARG A 20 7.20 -14.46 6.81
N LEU A 21 7.82 -15.62 7.09
CA LEU A 21 8.31 -15.94 8.43
C LEU A 21 9.37 -14.92 8.90
N PHE A 22 10.37 -14.63 8.07
CA PHE A 22 11.38 -13.62 8.42
C PHE A 22 10.78 -12.24 8.63
N ARG A 23 9.77 -11.85 7.86
CA ARG A 23 9.07 -10.60 8.06
C ARG A 23 8.34 -10.56 9.41
N HIS A 24 7.65 -11.64 9.76
CA HIS A 24 7.00 -11.73 11.07
C HIS A 24 8.00 -11.65 12.21
N ILE A 25 9.11 -12.39 12.12
CA ILE A 25 10.20 -12.30 13.11
C ILE A 25 10.73 -10.86 13.19
N ALA A 26 11.00 -10.22 12.07
CA ALA A 26 11.50 -8.85 12.03
C ALA A 26 10.53 -7.83 12.68
N TRP A 27 9.22 -8.03 12.52
CA TRP A 27 8.23 -7.14 13.16
C TRP A 27 8.19 -7.26 14.69
N HIS A 28 8.58 -8.41 15.26
CA HIS A 28 8.49 -8.67 16.69
C HIS A 28 9.84 -8.62 17.41
N CYS A 29 10.93 -8.98 16.72
CA CYS A 29 12.26 -9.11 17.30
C CYS A 29 13.20 -7.95 16.96
N SER A 30 12.82 -7.03 16.07
CA SER A 30 13.65 -5.87 15.77
C SER A 30 13.45 -4.74 16.80
N SER A 31 14.48 -3.91 16.98
CA SER A 31 14.39 -2.66 17.75
C SER A 31 13.54 -1.57 17.11
N LYS A 32 13.01 -1.81 15.90
CA LYS A 32 12.19 -0.87 15.16
C LYS A 32 10.82 -0.71 15.83
N ARG A 33 10.45 0.53 16.11
CA ARG A 33 9.10 0.87 16.54
C ARG A 33 8.21 1.06 15.31
N TYR A 34 7.13 0.31 15.25
CA TYR A 34 6.17 0.41 14.16
C TYR A 34 4.92 1.18 14.59
N ALA A 35 4.47 2.08 13.74
CA ALA A 35 3.17 2.73 13.86
C ALA A 35 2.05 1.69 14.04
N ARG A 36 1.06 2.03 14.86
CA ARG A 36 -0.06 1.15 15.23
C ARG A 36 -1.36 1.67 14.60
N PRO A 37 -2.37 0.81 14.46
CA PRO A 37 -3.71 1.26 14.08
C PRO A 37 -4.18 2.41 14.96
N ALA A 38 -4.92 3.34 14.39
CA ALA A 38 -5.44 4.48 15.12
C ALA A 38 -6.38 4.01 16.26
N THR A 39 -6.19 4.56 17.45
CA THR A 39 -7.03 4.33 18.62
C THR A 39 -7.96 5.51 18.90
N THR A 40 -7.77 6.61 18.21
CA THR A 40 -8.56 7.84 18.32
C THR A 40 -8.93 8.37 16.95
N SER A 41 -10.04 9.10 16.86
CA SER A 41 -10.46 9.83 15.67
C SER A 41 -9.82 11.22 15.56
N GLU A 42 -8.99 11.60 16.51
CA GLU A 42 -8.34 12.92 16.53
C GLU A 42 -7.49 13.14 15.28
N ARG A 43 -7.60 14.34 14.73
CA ARG A 43 -6.82 14.74 13.55
C ARG A 43 -5.69 15.66 13.98
N LEU A 44 -4.50 15.44 13.40
CA LEU A 44 -3.43 16.42 13.51
C LEU A 44 -3.82 17.73 12.82
N PRO A 45 -3.42 18.91 13.37
CA PRO A 45 -4.00 20.20 12.99
C PRO A 45 -3.61 20.69 11.59
N TYR A 46 -2.44 20.32 11.09
CA TYR A 46 -1.92 20.90 9.86
C TYR A 46 -1.91 19.91 8.72
N ARG A 47 -2.48 20.27 7.57
CA ARG A 47 -2.41 19.45 6.34
C ARG A 47 -1.08 19.71 5.64
N TYR A 48 -0.22 18.70 5.60
CA TYR A 48 1.06 18.76 4.92
C TYR A 48 0.89 18.66 3.38
N LEU A 49 0.06 17.73 2.92
CA LEU A 49 -0.31 17.57 1.51
C LEU A 49 -1.59 16.74 1.34
N LYS A 50 -2.18 16.80 0.15
CA LYS A 50 -3.31 15.97 -0.28
C LYS A 50 -3.01 15.35 -1.64
N HIS A 51 -3.46 14.11 -1.85
CA HIS A 51 -3.43 13.44 -3.14
C HIS A 51 -4.71 12.64 -3.36
N THR A 52 -5.11 12.51 -4.62
CA THR A 52 -6.30 11.72 -5.01
C THR A 52 -5.99 10.85 -6.20
N SER A 53 -6.70 9.73 -6.32
CA SER A 53 -6.63 8.89 -7.49
C SER A 53 -8.01 8.33 -7.87
N LYS A 54 -8.32 8.28 -9.18
CA LYS A 54 -9.60 7.77 -9.68
C LYS A 54 -9.81 6.31 -9.27
N LEU A 55 -10.98 6.00 -8.68
CA LEU A 55 -11.32 4.63 -8.27
C LEU A 55 -11.55 3.71 -9.46
N ILE A 56 -12.38 4.11 -10.38
CA ILE A 56 -12.73 3.32 -11.56
C ILE A 56 -11.96 3.89 -12.76
N ARG A 57 -11.23 3.03 -13.44
CA ARG A 57 -10.55 3.35 -14.70
C ARG A 57 -10.94 2.31 -15.73
N LYS A 58 -11.14 2.75 -16.98
CA LYS A 58 -11.28 1.82 -18.09
C LYS A 58 -9.87 1.28 -18.40
N LEU A 59 -9.62 0.05 -18.02
CA LEU A 59 -8.33 -0.62 -18.21
C LEU A 59 -8.48 -1.68 -19.31
N GLY A 60 -8.45 -1.27 -20.58
CA GLY A 60 -8.67 -2.16 -21.71
C GLY A 60 -10.01 -2.90 -21.61
N ASP A 61 -10.02 -4.21 -21.88
CA ASP A 61 -11.17 -5.10 -21.78
C ASP A 61 -11.37 -5.68 -20.38
N SER A 62 -10.81 -5.03 -19.34
CA SER A 62 -10.95 -5.53 -17.96
C SER A 62 -12.41 -5.49 -17.49
N ASP A 63 -12.83 -6.56 -16.82
CA ASP A 63 -14.18 -6.71 -16.27
C ASP A 63 -14.45 -5.58 -15.25
N LEU A 64 -15.52 -4.82 -15.49
CA LEU A 64 -15.99 -3.77 -14.59
C LEU A 64 -16.33 -4.30 -13.19
N ALA A 65 -16.78 -5.57 -13.07
CA ALA A 65 -17.03 -6.20 -11.78
C ALA A 65 -15.76 -6.24 -10.91
N LEU A 66 -14.58 -6.52 -11.49
CA LEU A 66 -13.31 -6.49 -10.78
C LEU A 66 -12.94 -5.09 -10.30
N GLN A 67 -13.34 -4.05 -11.03
CA GLN A 67 -13.14 -2.66 -10.60
C GLN A 67 -14.05 -2.30 -9.42
N HIS A 68 -15.30 -2.77 -9.39
CA HIS A 68 -16.19 -2.59 -8.23
C HIS A 68 -15.70 -3.38 -7.02
N ASN A 69 -15.27 -4.61 -7.21
CA ASN A 69 -14.67 -5.44 -6.17
C ASN A 69 -13.41 -4.78 -5.56
N LYS A 70 -12.60 -4.13 -6.38
CA LYS A 70 -11.46 -3.32 -5.90
C LYS A 70 -11.90 -2.25 -4.89
N VAL A 71 -13.02 -1.60 -5.11
CA VAL A 71 -13.54 -0.58 -4.18
C VAL A 71 -13.86 -1.18 -2.81
N ILE A 72 -14.43 -2.41 -2.77
CA ILE A 72 -14.65 -3.14 -1.51
C ILE A 72 -13.32 -3.40 -0.81
N ASN A 73 -12.33 -3.93 -1.54
CA ASN A 73 -11.00 -4.22 -1.01
C ASN A 73 -10.29 -2.96 -0.48
N LEU A 74 -10.43 -1.85 -1.20
CA LEU A 74 -9.86 -0.56 -0.78
C LEU A 74 -10.52 -0.04 0.50
N LYS A 75 -11.84 -0.14 0.65
CA LYS A 75 -12.54 0.26 1.88
C LYS A 75 -12.03 -0.50 3.10
N LEU A 76 -11.81 -1.81 2.98
CA LEU A 76 -11.25 -2.64 4.07
C LEU A 76 -9.79 -2.26 4.38
N ALA A 77 -8.97 -2.05 3.37
CA ALA A 77 -7.58 -1.64 3.56
C ALA A 77 -7.46 -0.23 4.15
N VAL A 78 -8.29 0.71 3.69
CA VAL A 78 -8.36 2.08 4.23
C VAL A 78 -8.77 2.05 5.70
N ALA A 79 -9.79 1.27 6.08
CA ALA A 79 -10.23 1.15 7.47
C ALA A 79 -9.12 0.68 8.42
N ALA A 80 -8.13 -0.07 7.92
CA ALA A 80 -6.99 -0.52 8.72
C ALA A 80 -5.88 0.54 8.88
N ILE A 81 -5.83 1.56 8.01
CA ILE A 81 -4.74 2.54 7.96
C ILE A 81 -5.21 3.96 8.28
N ASP A 82 -6.49 4.29 8.03
CA ASP A 82 -6.97 5.65 8.28
C ASP A 82 -6.74 6.07 9.72
N GLY A 83 -6.19 7.27 9.91
CA GLY A 83 -5.87 7.82 11.22
C GLY A 83 -4.52 7.37 11.80
N VAL A 84 -3.81 6.47 11.16
CA VAL A 84 -2.49 6.01 11.63
C VAL A 84 -1.53 7.18 11.71
N THR A 85 -0.94 7.37 12.89
CA THR A 85 0.10 8.36 13.14
C THR A 85 1.47 7.67 13.13
N ILE A 86 2.43 8.28 12.44
CA ILE A 86 3.83 7.87 12.36
C ILE A 86 4.63 8.87 13.18
N ALA A 87 4.89 8.54 14.44
CA ALA A 87 5.64 9.42 15.35
C ALA A 87 7.13 9.46 14.98
N PRO A 88 7.91 10.43 15.52
CA PRO A 88 9.35 10.49 15.34
C PRO A 88 10.05 9.15 15.61
N GLY A 89 10.87 8.71 14.66
CA GLY A 89 11.60 7.43 14.72
C GLY A 89 10.76 6.18 14.45
N GLU A 90 9.47 6.31 14.13
CA GLU A 90 8.62 5.16 13.84
C GLU A 90 8.65 4.76 12.37
N TYR A 91 8.33 3.49 12.16
CA TYR A 91 8.19 2.87 10.84
C TYR A 91 6.71 2.60 10.54
N PHE A 92 6.26 3.00 9.38
CA PHE A 92 5.00 2.53 8.79
C PHE A 92 5.28 1.27 7.97
N SER A 93 4.44 0.24 8.09
CA SER A 93 4.47 -0.95 7.23
C SER A 93 3.04 -1.22 6.76
N PHE A 94 2.83 -1.17 5.45
CA PHE A 94 1.53 -1.39 4.85
C PHE A 94 0.99 -2.79 5.17
N CYS A 95 1.82 -3.82 4.96
CA CYS A 95 1.43 -5.20 5.21
C CYS A 95 1.15 -5.49 6.69
N ARG A 96 1.85 -4.83 7.62
CA ARG A 96 1.63 -5.00 9.05
C ARG A 96 0.28 -4.44 9.48
N LEU A 97 -0.12 -3.29 8.95
CA LEU A 97 -1.37 -2.61 9.30
C LEU A 97 -2.58 -3.25 8.61
N VAL A 98 -2.52 -3.43 7.30
CA VAL A 98 -3.63 -4.03 6.53
C VAL A 98 -3.80 -5.51 6.87
N GLY A 99 -2.71 -6.22 7.12
CA GLY A 99 -2.72 -7.66 7.34
C GLY A 99 -2.98 -8.44 6.04
N ARG A 100 -3.13 -9.76 6.15
CA ARG A 100 -3.38 -10.63 5.00
C ARG A 100 -4.81 -10.45 4.48
N PRO A 101 -5.00 -10.10 3.19
CA PRO A 101 -6.32 -10.10 2.58
C PRO A 101 -6.84 -11.53 2.49
N THR A 102 -7.99 -11.81 3.10
CA THR A 102 -8.64 -13.12 3.04
C THR A 102 -10.16 -12.96 2.91
N ARG A 103 -10.83 -13.98 2.36
CA ARG A 103 -12.31 -13.99 2.27
C ARG A 103 -12.97 -13.86 3.64
N GLN A 104 -12.40 -14.48 4.68
CA GLN A 104 -12.89 -14.38 6.06
C GLN A 104 -12.87 -12.94 6.61
N ARG A 105 -11.97 -12.10 6.11
CA ARG A 105 -11.90 -10.67 6.45
C ARG A 105 -12.72 -9.78 5.51
N GLY A 106 -13.57 -10.37 4.66
CA GLY A 106 -14.44 -9.66 3.73
C GLY A 106 -13.79 -9.24 2.42
N TYR A 107 -12.50 -9.59 2.17
CA TYR A 107 -11.87 -9.29 0.90
C TYR A 107 -12.43 -10.18 -0.21
N VAL A 108 -12.66 -9.58 -1.36
CA VAL A 108 -13.20 -10.22 -2.55
C VAL A 108 -12.16 -10.31 -3.67
N GLU A 109 -12.47 -11.07 -4.71
CA GLU A 109 -11.63 -11.15 -5.90
C GLU A 109 -11.58 -9.79 -6.60
N GLY A 110 -10.37 -9.34 -6.91
CA GLY A 110 -10.10 -8.15 -7.67
C GLY A 110 -8.92 -8.39 -8.59
N MET A 111 -8.60 -7.43 -9.46
CA MET A 111 -7.48 -7.53 -10.37
C MET A 111 -6.16 -7.31 -9.62
N GLU A 112 -5.21 -8.20 -9.84
CA GLU A 112 -3.83 -8.06 -9.41
C GLU A 112 -2.85 -8.26 -10.58
N LEU A 113 -1.72 -7.57 -10.54
CA LEU A 113 -0.63 -7.78 -11.49
C LEU A 113 0.39 -8.75 -10.88
N SER A 114 0.58 -9.89 -11.53
CA SER A 114 1.52 -10.92 -11.09
C SER A 114 2.33 -11.44 -12.27
N PHE A 115 3.66 -11.38 -12.17
CA PHE A 115 4.59 -11.78 -13.24
C PHE A 115 4.36 -11.11 -14.60
N GLY A 116 3.85 -9.87 -14.61
CA GLY A 116 3.56 -9.13 -15.84
C GLY A 116 2.21 -9.45 -16.48
N GLU A 117 1.37 -10.24 -15.82
CA GLU A 117 0.03 -10.59 -16.28
C GLU A 117 -1.03 -10.08 -15.31
N ALA A 118 -2.18 -9.70 -15.86
CA ALA A 118 -3.36 -9.41 -15.08
C ALA A 118 -4.02 -10.73 -14.64
N ARG A 119 -4.24 -10.87 -13.34
CA ARG A 119 -4.89 -12.04 -12.71
C ARG A 119 -5.99 -11.59 -11.77
N THR A 120 -6.85 -12.52 -11.39
CA THR A 120 -7.78 -12.33 -10.27
C THR A 120 -7.18 -12.88 -8.99
N GLY A 121 -7.35 -12.13 -7.88
CA GLY A 121 -6.88 -12.57 -6.56
C GLY A 121 -7.64 -11.90 -5.44
N ILE A 122 -7.69 -12.56 -4.27
CA ILE A 122 -8.36 -12.01 -3.08
C ILE A 122 -7.59 -10.79 -2.60
N GLY A 123 -8.29 -9.64 -2.50
CA GLY A 123 -7.66 -8.36 -2.16
C GLY A 123 -7.06 -7.64 -3.37
N GLY A 124 -7.32 -8.11 -4.60
CA GLY A 124 -6.85 -7.44 -5.81
C GLY A 124 -7.26 -5.98 -5.85
N GLY A 125 -6.36 -5.12 -6.36
CA GLY A 125 -6.52 -3.67 -6.47
C GLY A 125 -6.06 -2.83 -5.28
N ILE A 126 -5.69 -3.42 -4.13
CA ILE A 126 -5.21 -2.66 -2.95
C ILE A 126 -3.89 -1.93 -3.20
N CYS A 127 -3.12 -2.29 -4.24
CA CYS A 127 -1.92 -1.55 -4.64
C CYS A 127 -2.23 -0.09 -5.02
N GLN A 128 -3.47 0.25 -5.36
CA GLN A 128 -3.87 1.64 -5.58
C GLN A 128 -3.69 2.48 -4.30
N LEU A 129 -4.00 1.90 -3.12
CA LEU A 129 -3.80 2.57 -1.84
C LEU A 129 -2.31 2.73 -1.50
N SER A 130 -1.50 1.68 -1.71
CA SER A 130 -0.05 1.79 -1.49
C SER A 130 0.61 2.78 -2.45
N ASN A 131 0.14 2.88 -3.70
CA ASN A 131 0.58 3.89 -4.65
C ASN A 131 0.28 5.31 -4.16
N LEU A 132 -0.95 5.54 -3.64
CA LEU A 132 -1.35 6.83 -3.09
C LEU A 132 -0.46 7.22 -1.89
N ILE A 133 -0.24 6.29 -0.96
CA ILE A 133 0.60 6.52 0.24
C ILE A 133 2.06 6.74 -0.18
N HIS A 134 2.60 5.97 -1.12
CA HIS A 134 3.95 6.15 -1.63
C HIS A 134 4.14 7.53 -2.27
N TRP A 135 3.16 7.96 -3.08
CA TRP A 135 3.20 9.30 -3.68
C TRP A 135 3.25 10.39 -2.59
N MET A 136 2.42 10.28 -1.56
CA MET A 136 2.45 11.22 -0.43
C MET A 136 3.79 11.17 0.31
N ALA A 137 4.39 9.99 0.46
CA ALA A 137 5.68 9.83 1.14
C ALA A 137 6.81 10.55 0.39
N ILE A 138 6.93 10.36 -0.92
CA ILE A 138 8.02 10.99 -1.72
C ILE A 138 7.88 12.51 -1.86
N HIS A 139 6.70 13.08 -1.53
CA HIS A 139 6.46 14.53 -1.47
C HIS A 139 6.45 15.06 -0.04
N SER A 140 6.99 14.30 0.90
CA SER A 140 7.08 14.62 2.32
C SER A 140 8.47 14.26 2.86
N PRO A 141 8.81 14.62 4.11
CA PRO A 141 10.06 14.20 4.73
C PRO A 141 10.12 12.72 5.14
N LEU A 142 9.07 11.93 4.91
CA LEU A 142 9.08 10.50 5.19
C LEU A 142 10.04 9.77 4.25
N VAL A 143 10.90 8.92 4.81
CA VAL A 143 11.89 8.14 4.06
C VAL A 143 11.30 6.81 3.62
N VAL A 144 11.35 6.50 2.32
CA VAL A 144 10.93 5.20 1.79
C VAL A 144 12.04 4.18 2.03
N ILE A 145 11.79 3.21 2.91
CA ILE A 145 12.74 2.16 3.30
C ILE A 145 12.60 0.91 2.43
N GLU A 146 11.38 0.55 2.10
CA GLU A 146 11.08 -0.59 1.23
C GLU A 146 9.96 -0.23 0.27
N ARG A 147 10.17 -0.54 -0.99
CA ARG A 147 9.21 -0.41 -2.07
C ARG A 147 9.59 -1.33 -3.22
N ALA A 148 8.63 -1.89 -3.89
CA ALA A 148 8.80 -2.49 -5.20
C ALA A 148 7.81 -1.90 -6.20
N ASN A 149 8.19 -1.83 -7.45
CA ASN A 149 7.30 -1.49 -8.56
C ASN A 149 6.81 -2.77 -9.26
N HIS A 150 5.73 -2.66 -10.00
CA HIS A 150 5.37 -3.71 -10.95
C HIS A 150 6.42 -3.77 -12.06
N SER A 151 6.87 -4.97 -12.42
CA SER A 151 7.90 -5.18 -13.45
C SER A 151 7.39 -4.90 -14.86
N PHE A 152 6.08 -4.97 -15.04
CA PHE A 152 5.38 -4.71 -16.29
C PHE A 152 3.99 -4.15 -16.00
N ASP A 153 3.52 -3.25 -16.87
CA ASP A 153 2.16 -2.72 -16.83
C ASP A 153 1.47 -3.06 -18.16
N PRO A 154 0.48 -3.96 -18.13
CA PRO A 154 -0.25 -4.35 -19.34
C PRO A 154 -1.28 -3.30 -19.78
N PHE A 155 -1.46 -2.23 -19.01
CA PHE A 155 -2.48 -1.24 -19.27
C PHE A 155 -1.93 -0.07 -20.11
N PRO A 156 -2.75 0.46 -21.05
CA PRO A 156 -2.35 1.62 -21.82
C PRO A 156 -2.12 2.85 -20.95
N ASP A 157 -1.24 3.73 -21.38
CA ASP A 157 -0.91 4.98 -20.69
C ASP A 157 -2.01 6.06 -20.77
N ASP A 158 -3.21 5.70 -21.21
CA ASP A 158 -4.32 6.62 -21.39
C ASP A 158 -4.70 7.33 -20.08
N GLY A 159 -4.43 8.63 -20.03
CA GLY A 159 -4.70 9.47 -18.85
C GLY A 159 -3.81 9.20 -17.64
N ARG A 160 -2.66 8.56 -17.79
CA ARG A 160 -1.69 8.34 -16.72
C ARG A 160 -0.97 9.65 -16.38
N VAL A 161 -1.08 10.07 -15.13
CA VAL A 161 -0.41 11.27 -14.61
C VAL A 161 1.01 10.96 -14.11
N LEU A 162 1.25 9.72 -13.64
CA LEU A 162 2.53 9.31 -13.10
C LEU A 162 3.24 8.33 -14.05
N PRO A 163 4.58 8.42 -14.20
CA PRO A 163 5.34 7.49 -15.03
C PRO A 163 5.17 6.04 -14.59
N PHE A 164 5.32 5.11 -15.52
CA PHE A 164 5.45 3.69 -15.18
C PHE A 164 6.58 3.47 -14.16
N GLY A 165 6.37 2.54 -13.24
CA GLY A 165 7.36 2.24 -12.20
C GLY A 165 7.36 3.17 -11.00
N SER A 166 6.59 4.28 -11.01
CA SER A 166 6.45 5.17 -9.83
C SER A 166 5.58 4.59 -8.71
N GLY A 167 4.86 3.50 -8.96
CA GLY A 167 3.97 2.87 -7.98
C GLY A 167 4.68 2.07 -6.89
N ALA A 168 3.91 1.57 -5.94
CA ALA A 168 4.33 0.68 -4.87
C ALA A 168 3.50 -0.61 -4.89
N ALA A 169 4.06 -1.67 -5.45
CA ALA A 169 3.43 -2.98 -5.49
C ALA A 169 3.41 -3.61 -4.10
N ILE A 170 2.33 -4.31 -3.76
CA ILE A 170 2.19 -5.05 -2.52
C ILE A 170 1.92 -6.53 -2.81
N PHE A 171 2.67 -7.39 -2.15
CA PHE A 171 2.38 -8.82 -2.06
C PHE A 171 2.54 -9.23 -0.60
N TYR A 172 1.43 -9.54 0.07
CA TYR A 172 1.40 -9.69 1.53
C TYR A 172 2.61 -10.41 2.12
N ASN A 173 3.34 -9.71 2.97
CA ASN A 173 4.54 -10.12 3.68
C ASN A 173 5.71 -10.64 2.82
N TYR A 174 5.62 -10.49 1.50
CA TYR A 174 6.71 -10.76 0.59
C TYR A 174 7.29 -9.47 0.01
N ILE A 175 6.40 -8.54 -0.39
CA ILE A 175 6.71 -7.19 -0.87
C ILE A 175 5.86 -6.22 -0.04
N ASP A 176 6.48 -5.20 0.53
CA ASP A 176 5.82 -4.23 1.39
C ASP A 176 6.14 -2.79 0.96
N LEU A 177 5.34 -1.85 1.40
CA LEU A 177 5.69 -0.44 1.46
C LEU A 177 6.03 -0.10 2.90
N VAL A 178 7.31 0.20 3.14
CA VAL A 178 7.79 0.60 4.47
C VAL A 178 8.32 2.02 4.41
N LEU A 179 7.79 2.88 5.27
CA LEU A 179 8.23 4.25 5.45
C LEU A 179 8.87 4.42 6.82
N HIS A 180 9.78 5.37 6.96
CA HIS A 180 10.39 5.75 8.23
C HIS A 180 10.25 7.25 8.43
N ASN A 181 9.80 7.65 9.59
CA ASN A 181 9.78 9.04 9.99
C ASN A 181 11.09 9.37 10.75
N SER A 182 12.04 9.94 10.03
CA SER A 182 13.33 10.37 10.61
C SER A 182 13.31 11.80 11.16
N THR A 183 12.14 12.46 11.13
CA THR A 183 11.98 13.84 11.61
C THR A 183 11.63 13.89 13.09
N ASP A 184 11.56 15.11 13.63
CA ASP A 184 11.07 15.42 14.98
C ASP A 184 9.56 15.71 15.04
N ARG A 185 8.83 15.48 13.93
CA ARG A 185 7.39 15.77 13.77
C ARG A 185 6.60 14.48 13.63
N SER A 186 5.33 14.50 14.05
CA SER A 186 4.41 13.40 13.81
C SER A 186 3.64 13.61 12.50
N PHE A 187 3.48 12.56 11.72
CA PHE A 187 2.67 12.56 10.51
C PHE A 187 1.51 11.60 10.66
N GLN A 188 0.31 12.01 10.21
CA GLN A 188 -0.89 11.19 10.27
C GLN A 188 -1.47 11.00 8.87
N LEU A 189 -1.78 9.75 8.53
CA LEU A 189 -2.48 9.40 7.29
C LEU A 189 -3.99 9.53 7.52
N LYS A 190 -4.66 10.38 6.71
CA LYS A 190 -6.12 10.42 6.61
C LYS A 190 -6.52 9.96 5.23
N LEU A 191 -7.30 8.89 5.17
CA LEU A 191 -7.62 8.16 3.96
C LEU A 191 -9.13 7.97 3.84
N LYS A 192 -9.67 8.12 2.63
CA LYS A 192 -11.09 7.94 2.37
C LYS A 192 -11.31 7.36 0.97
N VAL A 193 -12.19 6.36 0.91
CA VAL A 193 -12.76 5.90 -0.37
C VAL A 193 -14.03 6.71 -0.62
N GLY A 194 -13.95 7.69 -1.52
CA GLY A 194 -15.08 8.50 -1.96
C GLY A 194 -15.94 7.77 -3.00
N GLU A 195 -16.79 8.49 -3.68
CA GLU A 195 -17.64 7.93 -4.75
C GLU A 195 -16.85 7.65 -6.04
N THR A 196 -15.99 8.57 -6.43
CA THR A 196 -15.21 8.49 -7.68
C THR A 196 -13.72 8.44 -7.48
N GLN A 197 -13.23 8.78 -6.28
CA GLN A 197 -11.81 8.92 -5.98
C GLN A 197 -11.43 8.25 -4.65
N LEU A 198 -10.23 7.70 -4.63
CA LEU A 198 -9.50 7.41 -3.40
C LEU A 198 -8.76 8.68 -3.01
N GLU A 199 -9.00 9.16 -1.79
CA GLU A 199 -8.44 10.39 -1.25
C GLU A 199 -7.47 10.08 -0.12
N GLY A 200 -6.35 10.82 -0.09
CA GLY A 200 -5.38 10.77 0.98
C GLY A 200 -4.91 12.16 1.37
N GLU A 201 -4.80 12.39 2.66
CA GLU A 201 -4.15 13.55 3.25
C GLU A 201 -3.03 13.08 4.17
N LEU A 202 -1.90 13.72 4.10
CA LEU A 202 -0.86 13.62 5.11
C LEU A 202 -0.97 14.85 6.01
N LEU A 203 -1.27 14.63 7.28
CA LEU A 203 -1.36 15.65 8.30
C LEU A 203 -0.06 15.68 9.11
N CYS A 204 0.20 16.80 9.77
CA CYS A 204 1.36 17.02 10.62
C CYS A 204 0.95 17.71 11.92
N ASP A 205 1.70 17.48 12.99
CA ASP A 205 1.51 18.16 14.30
C ASP A 205 1.99 19.60 14.31
N ARG A 206 2.81 20.00 13.33
CA ARG A 206 3.34 21.36 13.19
C ARG A 206 3.17 21.89 11.79
N GLU A 207 3.07 23.21 11.67
CA GLU A 207 2.97 23.88 10.39
C GLU A 207 4.20 23.64 9.52
N ARG A 208 3.99 23.53 8.20
CA ARG A 208 5.07 23.37 7.23
C ARG A 208 5.89 24.67 7.21
N ALA A 209 7.16 24.59 7.62
CA ALA A 209 8.09 25.68 7.36
C ALA A 209 8.37 25.73 5.84
N TYR A 210 8.16 26.90 5.24
CA TYR A 210 8.51 27.21 3.85
C TYR A 210 9.98 27.51 3.72
#